data_9903a0508ba07761f4b54084bc95df24
#
_entry.id   9903a0508ba07761f4b54084bc95df24
#
_cell.length_a   1.000
_cell.length_b   1.000
_cell.length_c   1.000
_cell.angle_alpha   90.00
_cell.angle_beta   90.00
_cell.angle_gamma   90.00
#
_symmetry.space_group_name_H-M   'P 1'
#
loop_
_entity.id
_entity.type
_entity.pdbx_description
1 polymer ?
#
loop_
_entity_poly.entity_id
_entity_poly.type
_entity_poly.pdbx_seq_one_letter_code
_entity_poly.pdbx_strand_id
1 'polypeptide(L)'
;MKSAHLLPRRLLAAIIGLSLAAPVWAEKYEIDVWNSGATATAVEQPDPAYPKDLEKSGQEGWVRMHFVVAPDGRAIDPLIIDSSGGTAFEDEARKALAGWRFTPPESGNEDAHNLVNIRSEISGSRDSATRGFRRDHQRIVLDLVHERNEDARAKMDELYESGGFNTYESTMLWLMMGRVDGAENNEAGKLECYRRALAVSTPRTLRVENKRGLLEKIFELEDQFGHYTNALQAFRSLKAASGKVEINEEVAARAAQIEELVDGDESIVAQAAIYNPCNCEAGEPLWYYKPARRTFSFANLSGNVERFEARCEKQRVQAPVEAGTEWTLAPEWGSCRVFVFGDDGATFEFVEHPAGAEDDAPTAVVNDDVLDQGNRGQRS
;
A
#
# COMPACT_ATOMS: atom_id res chain seq x y z
N MET A 1 22.76 -8.95 -93.08
CA MET A 1 23.82 -8.67 -92.08
C MET A 1 23.17 -7.90 -90.93
N LYS A 2 22.77 -8.52 -89.89
CA LYS A 2 22.40 -7.88 -88.64
C LYS A 2 22.72 -8.87 -87.51
N SER A 3 23.78 -8.52 -86.74
CA SER A 3 24.22 -9.30 -85.56
C SER A 3 23.28 -9.13 -84.40
N ALA A 4 22.88 -10.23 -83.81
CA ALA A 4 22.09 -10.27 -82.58
C ALA A 4 23.04 -10.49 -81.37
N HIS A 5 23.09 -9.56 -80.44
CA HIS A 5 23.81 -9.66 -79.21
C HIS A 5 22.95 -10.42 -78.16
N LEU A 6 23.43 -11.54 -77.71
CA LEU A 6 22.89 -12.30 -76.55
C LEU A 6 23.39 -11.68 -75.23
N LEU A 7 22.47 -11.25 -74.42
CA LEU A 7 22.72 -10.88 -73.01
C LEU A 7 22.64 -12.09 -72.06
N PRO A 8 23.50 -12.26 -71.09
CA PRO A 8 23.46 -13.39 -70.15
C PRO A 8 22.35 -13.18 -69.12
N ARG A 9 21.50 -14.19 -68.92
CA ARG A 9 20.54 -14.32 -67.86
C ARG A 9 21.28 -14.49 -66.49
N ARG A 10 21.17 -13.48 -65.62
CA ARG A 10 21.58 -13.59 -64.21
C ARG A 10 20.48 -14.35 -63.46
N LEU A 11 20.83 -15.53 -62.93
CA LEU A 11 20.02 -16.26 -61.97
C LEU A 11 20.05 -15.48 -60.63
N LEU A 12 18.90 -14.91 -60.21
CA LEU A 12 18.69 -14.46 -58.83
C LEU A 12 18.37 -15.70 -57.99
N ALA A 13 19.28 -16.12 -57.12
CA ALA A 13 19.01 -17.07 -56.05
C ALA A 13 18.24 -16.33 -54.95
N ALA A 14 16.94 -16.61 -54.81
CA ALA A 14 16.13 -16.17 -53.68
C ALA A 14 16.51 -17.00 -52.44
N ILE A 15 17.22 -16.34 -51.52
CA ILE A 15 17.48 -16.91 -50.19
C ILE A 15 16.17 -16.71 -49.40
N ILE A 16 15.38 -17.78 -49.29
CA ILE A 16 14.24 -17.86 -48.34
C ILE A 16 14.86 -18.02 -46.95
N GLY A 17 14.97 -16.89 -46.23
CA GLY A 17 15.31 -16.90 -44.82
C GLY A 17 14.17 -17.53 -44.03
N LEU A 18 14.33 -18.78 -43.60
CA LEU A 18 13.48 -19.40 -42.60
C LEU A 18 13.75 -18.69 -41.29
N SER A 19 12.92 -17.71 -40.93
CA SER A 19 12.87 -17.18 -39.57
C SER A 19 12.29 -18.28 -38.68
N LEU A 20 13.17 -18.99 -37.98
CA LEU A 20 12.80 -19.82 -36.85
C LEU A 20 12.28 -18.88 -35.75
N ALA A 21 11.00 -18.60 -35.73
CA ALA A 21 10.35 -18.01 -34.57
C ALA A 21 10.57 -19.02 -33.42
N ALA A 22 11.42 -18.67 -32.47
CA ALA A 22 11.50 -19.40 -31.22
C ALA A 22 10.09 -19.43 -30.61
N PRO A 23 9.62 -20.56 -30.08
CA PRO A 23 8.35 -20.58 -29.37
C PRO A 23 8.49 -19.60 -28.19
N VAL A 24 7.69 -18.54 -28.19
CA VAL A 24 7.47 -17.71 -27.03
C VAL A 24 6.71 -18.62 -26.05
N TRP A 25 7.43 -19.17 -25.10
CA TRP A 25 6.81 -19.82 -23.96
C TRP A 25 6.08 -18.68 -23.23
N ALA A 26 4.76 -18.67 -23.26
CA ALA A 26 3.98 -17.78 -22.42
C ALA A 26 4.40 -18.08 -20.98
N GLU A 27 4.87 -17.06 -20.26
CA GLU A 27 5.19 -17.23 -18.85
C GLU A 27 3.92 -17.66 -18.13
N LYS A 28 4.05 -18.60 -17.21
CA LYS A 28 2.92 -19.18 -16.48
C LYS A 28 2.34 -18.19 -15.44
N TYR A 29 3.06 -17.13 -15.17
CA TYR A 29 2.69 -16.09 -14.20
C TYR A 29 3.05 -14.69 -14.72
N GLU A 30 2.41 -13.71 -14.14
CA GLU A 30 2.67 -12.28 -14.36
C GLU A 30 3.03 -11.65 -13.02
N ILE A 31 4.06 -10.78 -13.03
CA ILE A 31 4.44 -10.00 -11.85
C ILE A 31 4.33 -8.52 -12.23
N ASP A 32 3.44 -7.82 -11.55
CA ASP A 32 3.29 -6.37 -11.65
C ASP A 32 4.04 -5.71 -10.50
N VAL A 33 4.98 -4.83 -10.82
CA VAL A 33 5.70 -3.99 -9.86
C VAL A 33 5.42 -2.54 -10.21
N TRP A 34 4.80 -1.79 -9.30
CA TRP A 34 4.56 -0.37 -9.52
C TRP A 34 4.87 0.45 -8.27
N ASN A 35 5.53 1.58 -8.49
CA ASN A 35 5.83 2.55 -7.45
C ASN A 35 4.63 3.48 -7.24
N SER A 36 4.16 3.61 -6.02
CA SER A 36 3.09 4.54 -5.66
C SER A 36 3.60 5.57 -4.66
N GLY A 37 4.05 6.72 -5.19
CA GLY A 37 4.60 7.80 -4.38
C GLY A 37 6.11 7.69 -4.14
N ALA A 38 6.84 6.93 -4.96
CA ALA A 38 8.29 6.95 -4.98
C ALA A 38 8.79 8.25 -5.60
N THR A 39 9.77 8.88 -4.97
CA THR A 39 10.51 10.03 -5.49
C THR A 39 11.75 9.57 -6.27
N ALA A 40 12.29 8.41 -5.91
CA ALA A 40 13.47 7.84 -6.54
C ALA A 40 13.18 7.21 -7.91
N THR A 41 14.04 7.45 -8.88
CA THR A 41 13.97 6.84 -10.21
C THR A 41 14.71 5.51 -10.22
N ALA A 42 14.04 4.42 -10.59
CA ALA A 42 14.65 3.11 -10.71
C ALA A 42 15.65 3.06 -11.88
N VAL A 43 16.86 2.56 -11.62
CA VAL A 43 17.91 2.29 -12.59
C VAL A 43 17.94 0.81 -12.93
N GLU A 44 17.81 -0.05 -11.92
CA GLU A 44 17.71 -1.49 -12.04
C GLU A 44 16.67 -2.00 -11.05
N GLN A 45 15.65 -2.69 -11.54
CA GLN A 45 14.54 -3.17 -10.73
C GLN A 45 14.10 -4.57 -11.23
N PRO A 46 14.91 -5.62 -10.96
CA PRO A 46 14.53 -6.97 -11.33
C PRO A 46 13.24 -7.40 -10.62
N ASP A 47 12.37 -8.08 -11.33
CA ASP A 47 11.14 -8.61 -10.77
C ASP A 47 11.42 -9.65 -9.67
N PRO A 48 10.58 -9.73 -8.64
CA PRO A 48 10.61 -10.83 -7.69
C PRO A 48 10.41 -12.18 -8.38
N ALA A 49 11.00 -13.22 -7.84
CA ALA A 49 10.69 -14.57 -8.30
C ALA A 49 9.29 -15.00 -7.82
N TYR A 50 8.56 -15.74 -8.64
CA TYR A 50 7.34 -16.37 -8.15
C TYR A 50 7.67 -17.51 -7.19
N PRO A 51 7.07 -17.59 -5.98
CA PRO A 51 7.35 -18.67 -5.05
C PRO A 51 6.93 -20.02 -5.64
N LYS A 52 7.89 -20.95 -5.80
CA LYS A 52 7.72 -22.21 -6.57
C LYS A 52 6.57 -23.08 -6.09
N ASP A 53 6.33 -23.14 -4.79
CA ASP A 53 5.27 -23.99 -4.24
C ASP A 53 3.89 -23.34 -4.42
N LEU A 54 3.82 -22.01 -4.37
CA LEU A 54 2.60 -21.25 -4.64
C LEU A 54 2.27 -21.25 -6.13
N GLU A 55 3.28 -21.18 -7.01
CA GLU A 55 3.11 -21.37 -8.45
C GLU A 55 2.48 -22.72 -8.80
N LYS A 56 2.94 -23.80 -8.17
CA LYS A 56 2.40 -25.15 -8.38
C LYS A 56 0.95 -25.29 -7.93
N SER A 57 0.61 -24.66 -6.80
CA SER A 57 -0.75 -24.67 -6.26
C SER A 57 -1.68 -23.65 -6.91
N GLY A 58 -1.14 -22.76 -7.78
CA GLY A 58 -1.93 -21.72 -8.45
C GLY A 58 -2.39 -20.60 -7.50
N GLN A 59 -1.64 -20.36 -6.44
CA GLN A 59 -1.96 -19.29 -5.48
C GLN A 59 -1.34 -17.97 -5.94
N GLU A 60 -2.14 -16.93 -5.91
CA GLU A 60 -1.75 -15.56 -6.22
C GLU A 60 -1.52 -14.76 -4.94
N GLY A 61 -0.78 -13.66 -5.05
CA GLY A 61 -0.50 -12.83 -3.89
C GLY A 61 0.00 -11.44 -4.24
N TRP A 62 0.08 -10.62 -3.23
CA TRP A 62 0.56 -9.25 -3.35
C TRP A 62 1.28 -8.82 -2.07
N VAL A 63 2.20 -7.88 -2.22
CA VAL A 63 2.97 -7.28 -1.13
C VAL A 63 3.05 -5.77 -1.37
N ARG A 64 2.85 -5.02 -0.32
CA ARG A 64 3.01 -3.57 -0.29
C ARG A 64 4.05 -3.21 0.74
N MET A 65 5.10 -2.49 0.33
CA MET A 65 6.18 -2.17 1.24
C MET A 65 6.74 -0.77 1.01
N HIS A 66 7.14 -0.15 2.10
CA HIS A 66 8.02 1.00 2.10
C HIS A 66 9.47 0.56 2.10
N PHE A 67 10.34 1.37 1.50
CA PHE A 67 11.78 1.16 1.52
C PHE A 67 12.52 2.50 1.48
N VAL A 68 13.78 2.45 1.80
CA VAL A 68 14.68 3.60 1.81
C VAL A 68 15.67 3.45 0.65
N VAL A 69 15.94 4.54 -0.06
CA VAL A 69 17.05 4.62 -1.03
C VAL A 69 18.24 5.25 -0.32
N ALA A 70 19.30 4.46 -0.17
CA ALA A 70 20.55 4.91 0.41
C ALA A 70 21.28 5.92 -0.48
N PRO A 71 22.25 6.71 0.04
CA PRO A 71 23.02 7.66 -0.75
C PRO A 71 23.75 7.07 -1.96
N ASP A 72 24.02 5.76 -1.95
CA ASP A 72 24.64 5.04 -3.08
C ASP A 72 23.62 4.45 -4.07
N GLY A 73 22.33 4.73 -3.90
CA GLY A 73 21.25 4.28 -4.76
C GLY A 73 20.75 2.87 -4.46
N ARG A 74 21.23 2.18 -3.41
CA ARG A 74 20.69 0.88 -3.02
C ARG A 74 19.35 1.03 -2.32
N ALA A 75 18.41 0.12 -2.60
CA ALA A 75 17.22 -0.05 -1.78
C ALA A 75 17.58 -0.81 -0.50
N ILE A 76 17.21 -0.26 0.63
CA ILE A 76 17.48 -0.81 1.97
C ILE A 76 16.22 -0.68 2.85
N ASP A 77 16.23 -1.33 3.98
CA ASP A 77 15.26 -1.19 5.06
C ASP A 77 13.79 -1.36 4.62
N PRO A 78 13.44 -2.54 4.04
CA PRO A 78 12.07 -2.83 3.62
C PRO A 78 11.14 -2.95 4.83
N LEU A 79 10.07 -2.18 4.81
CA LEU A 79 8.97 -2.26 5.77
C LEU A 79 7.71 -2.72 5.04
N ILE A 80 7.28 -3.96 5.27
CA ILE A 80 6.03 -4.46 4.74
C ILE A 80 4.90 -3.81 5.51
N ILE A 81 4.05 -3.08 4.79
CA ILE A 81 2.91 -2.37 5.37
C ILE A 81 1.59 -3.08 5.11
N ASP A 82 1.58 -4.03 4.18
CA ASP A 82 0.45 -4.90 3.91
C ASP A 82 0.81 -6.03 2.94
N SER A 83 0.13 -7.18 3.02
CA SER A 83 0.31 -8.28 2.08
C SER A 83 -0.93 -9.19 2.01
N SER A 84 -0.93 -10.12 1.06
CA SER A 84 -1.97 -11.16 0.96
C SER A 84 -1.93 -12.21 2.06
N GLY A 85 -0.96 -12.11 2.98
CA GLY A 85 -0.66 -13.12 3.98
C GLY A 85 0.26 -14.23 3.46
N GLY A 86 1.06 -14.75 4.38
CA GLY A 86 2.07 -15.78 4.10
C GLY A 86 3.42 -15.21 3.68
N THR A 87 4.47 -15.77 4.27
CA THR A 87 5.85 -15.24 4.15
C THR A 87 6.46 -15.40 2.76
N ALA A 88 5.94 -16.32 1.93
CA ALA A 88 6.58 -16.68 0.67
C ALA A 88 6.66 -15.53 -0.35
N PHE A 89 5.57 -14.77 -0.53
CA PHE A 89 5.59 -13.58 -1.41
C PHE A 89 6.40 -12.44 -0.80
N GLU A 90 6.32 -12.27 0.52
CA GLU A 90 7.06 -11.25 1.25
C GLU A 90 8.57 -11.49 1.16
N ASP A 91 9.02 -12.73 1.31
CA ASP A 91 10.43 -13.11 1.20
C ASP A 91 10.98 -12.86 -0.20
N GLU A 92 10.23 -13.21 -1.25
CA GLU A 92 10.66 -12.94 -2.62
C GLU A 92 10.65 -11.43 -2.91
N ALA A 93 9.71 -10.67 -2.36
CA ALA A 93 9.69 -9.22 -2.46
C ALA A 93 10.91 -8.57 -1.79
N ARG A 94 11.27 -8.99 -0.56
CA ARG A 94 12.48 -8.52 0.15
C ARG A 94 13.76 -8.88 -0.60
N LYS A 95 13.85 -10.11 -1.14
CA LYS A 95 15.00 -10.56 -1.94
C LYS A 95 15.16 -9.72 -3.21
N ALA A 96 14.06 -9.45 -3.92
CA ALA A 96 14.10 -8.61 -5.11
C ALA A 96 14.56 -7.19 -4.79
N LEU A 97 14.00 -6.60 -3.72
CA LEU A 97 14.36 -5.25 -3.26
C LEU A 97 15.87 -5.13 -3.00
N ALA A 98 16.50 -6.12 -2.43
CA ALA A 98 17.95 -6.11 -2.18
C ALA A 98 18.78 -5.98 -3.46
N GLY A 99 18.22 -6.42 -4.61
CA GLY A 99 18.82 -6.27 -5.95
C GLY A 99 18.54 -4.93 -6.62
N TRP A 100 17.56 -4.15 -6.13
CA TRP A 100 17.15 -2.91 -6.79
C TRP A 100 18.18 -1.80 -6.64
N ARG A 101 18.27 -1.00 -7.69
CA ARG A 101 19.14 0.19 -7.74
C ARG A 101 18.34 1.38 -8.25
N PHE A 102 18.55 2.50 -7.62
CA PHE A 102 17.93 3.77 -7.93
C PHE A 102 18.97 4.84 -8.22
N THR A 103 18.55 5.91 -8.84
CA THR A 103 19.38 7.12 -8.91
C THR A 103 19.66 7.60 -7.48
N PRO A 104 20.94 7.83 -7.13
CA PRO A 104 21.28 8.41 -5.83
C PRO A 104 20.46 9.66 -5.53
N PRO A 105 19.94 9.83 -4.30
CA PRO A 105 19.20 11.01 -3.92
C PRO A 105 20.01 12.29 -4.10
N GLU A 106 19.43 13.33 -4.71
CA GLU A 106 20.11 14.62 -4.94
C GLU A 106 20.54 15.32 -3.65
N SER A 107 19.85 15.04 -2.55
CA SER A 107 20.19 15.55 -1.21
C SER A 107 21.53 15.04 -0.68
N GLY A 108 22.04 13.93 -1.22
CA GLY A 108 23.18 13.20 -0.67
C GLY A 108 22.87 12.42 0.62
N ASN A 109 21.63 12.48 1.12
CA ASN A 109 21.11 11.73 2.25
C ASN A 109 20.26 10.55 1.79
N GLU A 110 19.66 9.81 2.74
CA GLU A 110 18.66 8.80 2.43
C GLU A 110 17.37 9.43 1.88
N ASP A 111 16.74 8.78 0.89
CA ASP A 111 15.35 9.04 0.52
C ASP A 111 14.46 7.92 1.08
N ALA A 112 13.74 8.22 2.12
CA ALA A 112 12.93 7.26 2.86
C ALA A 112 11.44 7.27 2.46
N HIS A 113 11.02 8.08 1.49
CA HIS A 113 9.61 8.22 1.08
C HIS A 113 9.27 7.37 -0.15
N ASN A 114 9.67 6.09 -0.16
CA ASN A 114 9.43 5.21 -1.29
C ASN A 114 8.44 4.09 -0.94
N LEU A 115 7.43 3.92 -1.76
CA LEU A 115 6.40 2.90 -1.62
C LEU A 115 6.26 2.10 -2.90
N VAL A 116 6.31 0.78 -2.79
CA VAL A 116 6.12 -0.14 -3.89
C VAL A 116 4.99 -1.13 -3.59
N ASN A 117 4.27 -1.50 -4.63
CA ASN A 117 3.33 -2.59 -4.63
C ASN A 117 3.82 -3.64 -5.62
N ILE A 118 3.76 -4.89 -5.22
CA ILE A 118 4.12 -6.06 -6.02
C ILE A 118 2.93 -6.99 -6.02
N ARG A 119 2.48 -7.39 -7.20
CA ARG A 119 1.40 -8.36 -7.37
C ARG A 119 1.89 -9.51 -8.23
N SER A 120 1.63 -10.73 -7.78
CA SER A 120 1.99 -11.98 -8.44
C SER A 120 0.72 -12.74 -8.81
N GLU A 121 0.43 -12.83 -10.10
CA GLU A 121 -0.77 -13.47 -10.66
C GLU A 121 -0.37 -14.66 -11.54
N ILE A 122 -1.26 -15.65 -11.68
CA ILE A 122 -1.10 -16.76 -12.63
C ILE A 122 -1.62 -16.30 -13.99
N SER A 123 -0.78 -16.40 -15.02
CA SER A 123 -1.15 -16.02 -16.38
C SER A 123 -2.40 -16.77 -16.86
N GLY A 124 -3.43 -16.00 -17.24
CA GLY A 124 -4.72 -16.56 -17.63
C GLY A 124 -5.57 -17.06 -16.46
N SER A 125 -5.25 -16.69 -15.22
CA SER A 125 -6.12 -16.93 -14.08
C SER A 125 -7.49 -16.28 -14.29
N ARG A 126 -8.50 -16.86 -13.65
CA ARG A 126 -9.88 -16.40 -13.87
C ARG A 126 -10.13 -15.15 -13.06
N ASP A 127 -10.52 -14.06 -13.74
CA ASP A 127 -11.06 -12.85 -13.11
C ASP A 127 -12.46 -13.11 -12.50
N SER A 128 -12.60 -14.24 -11.79
CA SER A 128 -13.87 -14.67 -11.20
C SER A 128 -13.64 -15.64 -10.04
N ALA A 129 -14.61 -15.68 -9.13
CA ALA A 129 -14.57 -16.57 -7.99
C ALA A 129 -14.70 -18.06 -8.40
N THR A 130 -13.98 -18.92 -7.71
CA THR A 130 -14.15 -20.37 -7.73
C THR A 130 -15.52 -20.78 -7.22
N ARG A 131 -15.93 -22.03 -7.50
CA ARG A 131 -17.21 -22.55 -6.99
C ARG A 131 -17.23 -22.61 -5.45
N GLY A 132 -16.10 -22.95 -4.84
CA GLY A 132 -15.94 -23.01 -3.37
C GLY A 132 -16.17 -21.64 -2.76
N PHE A 133 -15.37 -20.66 -3.18
CA PHE A 133 -15.48 -19.29 -2.69
C PHE A 133 -16.91 -18.73 -2.86
N ARG A 134 -17.55 -18.89 -4.03
CA ARG A 134 -18.91 -18.40 -4.25
C ARG A 134 -19.92 -18.99 -3.27
N ARG A 135 -19.80 -20.29 -2.96
CA ARG A 135 -20.70 -20.95 -1.99
C ARG A 135 -20.52 -20.35 -0.61
N ASP A 136 -19.28 -20.17 -0.16
CA ASP A 136 -19.00 -19.70 1.18
C ASP A 136 -19.32 -18.20 1.30
N HIS A 137 -19.00 -17.40 0.29
CA HIS A 137 -19.46 -16.01 0.18
C HIS A 137 -21.00 -15.89 0.29
N GLN A 138 -21.77 -16.72 -0.43
CA GLN A 138 -23.23 -16.68 -0.36
C GLN A 138 -23.76 -17.00 1.04
N ARG A 139 -23.14 -17.94 1.76
CA ARG A 139 -23.52 -18.29 3.14
C ARG A 139 -23.29 -17.12 4.11
N ILE A 140 -22.14 -16.46 4.02
CA ILE A 140 -21.81 -15.29 4.83
C ILE A 140 -22.79 -14.14 4.54
N VAL A 141 -23.06 -13.86 3.27
CA VAL A 141 -24.03 -12.81 2.88
C VAL A 141 -25.44 -13.12 3.43
N LEU A 142 -25.88 -14.37 3.40
CA LEU A 142 -27.18 -14.76 3.97
C LEU A 142 -27.22 -14.54 5.49
N ASP A 143 -26.13 -14.82 6.19
CA ASP A 143 -26.06 -14.58 7.64
C ASP A 143 -26.14 -13.09 7.96
N LEU A 144 -25.41 -12.25 7.22
CA LEU A 144 -25.48 -10.79 7.36
C LEU A 144 -26.90 -10.24 7.07
N VAL A 145 -27.57 -10.73 6.01
CA VAL A 145 -28.94 -10.33 5.68
C VAL A 145 -29.93 -10.70 6.77
N HIS A 146 -29.67 -11.78 7.49
CA HIS A 146 -30.50 -12.25 8.61
C HIS A 146 -30.00 -11.77 9.98
N GLU A 147 -29.07 -10.80 10.01
CA GLU A 147 -28.49 -10.22 11.24
C GLU A 147 -27.84 -11.27 12.17
N ARG A 148 -27.37 -12.40 11.60
CA ARG A 148 -26.60 -13.42 12.31
C ARG A 148 -25.11 -13.11 12.25
N ASN A 149 -24.71 -12.01 12.90
CA ASN A 149 -23.37 -11.45 12.76
C ASN A 149 -22.27 -12.40 13.28
N GLU A 150 -22.51 -13.09 14.40
CA GLU A 150 -21.57 -14.09 14.96
C GLU A 150 -21.34 -15.26 13.98
N ASP A 151 -22.42 -15.78 13.36
CA ASP A 151 -22.32 -16.85 12.35
C ASP A 151 -21.58 -16.35 11.09
N ALA A 152 -21.83 -15.11 10.70
CA ALA A 152 -21.14 -14.49 9.55
C ALA A 152 -19.64 -14.34 9.86
N ARG A 153 -19.27 -13.87 11.05
CA ARG A 153 -17.89 -13.76 11.51
C ARG A 153 -17.18 -15.10 11.51
N ALA A 154 -17.75 -16.11 12.17
CA ALA A 154 -17.13 -17.43 12.24
C ALA A 154 -16.85 -18.04 10.85
N LYS A 155 -17.81 -17.90 9.91
CA LYS A 155 -17.62 -18.37 8.53
C LYS A 155 -16.62 -17.52 7.76
N MET A 156 -16.53 -16.23 8.06
CA MET A 156 -15.57 -15.34 7.42
C MET A 156 -14.14 -15.69 7.84
N ASP A 157 -13.96 -15.96 9.14
CA ASP A 157 -12.67 -16.36 9.70
C ASP A 157 -12.23 -17.72 9.13
N GLU A 158 -13.15 -18.72 9.06
CA GLU A 158 -12.89 -20.01 8.41
C GLU A 158 -12.48 -19.84 6.93
N LEU A 159 -13.20 -18.97 6.22
CA LEU A 159 -12.87 -18.68 4.82
C LEU A 159 -11.48 -18.02 4.71
N TYR A 160 -11.19 -17.03 5.54
CA TYR A 160 -9.89 -16.33 5.53
C TYR A 160 -8.73 -17.30 5.81
N GLU A 161 -8.86 -18.15 6.85
CA GLU A 161 -7.86 -19.15 7.22
C GLU A 161 -7.63 -20.21 6.12
N SER A 162 -8.62 -20.47 5.27
CA SER A 162 -8.48 -21.44 4.19
C SER A 162 -7.44 -21.01 3.12
N GLY A 163 -7.19 -19.73 2.99
CA GLY A 163 -6.19 -19.16 2.08
C GLY A 163 -6.38 -19.52 0.60
N GLY A 164 -5.37 -19.23 -0.19
CA GLY A 164 -5.30 -19.70 -1.60
C GLY A 164 -6.22 -18.95 -2.56
N PHE A 165 -6.49 -17.67 -2.31
CA PHE A 165 -7.35 -16.82 -3.13
C PHE A 165 -6.64 -16.30 -4.36
N ASN A 166 -7.35 -16.21 -5.48
CA ASN A 166 -6.92 -15.40 -6.61
C ASN A 166 -7.21 -13.91 -6.35
N THR A 167 -6.69 -13.03 -7.22
CA THR A 167 -6.83 -11.57 -7.07
C THR A 167 -8.28 -11.11 -6.99
N TYR A 168 -9.20 -11.74 -7.75
CA TYR A 168 -10.64 -11.46 -7.66
C TYR A 168 -11.20 -11.86 -6.30
N GLU A 169 -10.91 -13.06 -5.85
CA GLU A 169 -11.38 -13.58 -4.56
C GLU A 169 -10.83 -12.76 -3.40
N SER A 170 -9.54 -12.38 -3.45
CA SER A 170 -8.93 -11.49 -2.45
C SER A 170 -9.65 -10.13 -2.39
N THR A 171 -9.98 -9.53 -3.53
CA THR A 171 -10.76 -8.28 -3.56
C THR A 171 -12.13 -8.46 -2.90
N MET A 172 -12.85 -9.56 -3.25
CA MET A 172 -14.18 -9.83 -2.69
C MET A 172 -14.13 -10.22 -1.21
N LEU A 173 -13.08 -10.92 -0.79
CA LEU A 173 -12.83 -11.31 0.60
C LEU A 173 -12.75 -10.06 1.49
N TRP A 174 -11.91 -9.10 1.14
CA TRP A 174 -11.75 -7.86 1.92
C TRP A 174 -13.00 -6.99 1.91
N LEU A 175 -13.72 -6.91 0.79
CA LEU A 175 -15.01 -6.21 0.75
C LEU A 175 -16.04 -6.86 1.68
N MET A 176 -16.04 -8.17 1.77
CA MET A 176 -16.96 -8.92 2.60
C MET A 176 -16.56 -8.85 4.09
N MET A 177 -15.28 -8.97 4.41
CA MET A 177 -14.75 -8.78 5.76
C MET A 177 -15.15 -7.40 6.30
N GLY A 178 -14.97 -6.33 5.51
CA GLY A 178 -15.38 -4.99 5.92
C GLY A 178 -16.90 -4.84 6.13
N ARG A 179 -17.74 -5.66 5.50
CA ARG A 179 -19.17 -5.70 5.79
C ARG A 179 -19.46 -6.39 7.13
N VAL A 180 -18.73 -7.46 7.43
CA VAL A 180 -18.84 -8.17 8.71
C VAL A 180 -18.39 -7.23 9.83
N ASP A 181 -17.24 -6.57 9.69
CA ASP A 181 -16.77 -5.57 10.65
C ASP A 181 -17.80 -4.46 10.88
N GLY A 182 -18.39 -3.92 9.80
CA GLY A 182 -19.44 -2.91 9.91
C GLY A 182 -20.71 -3.40 10.61
N ALA A 183 -21.09 -4.68 10.46
CA ALA A 183 -22.22 -5.26 11.17
C ALA A 183 -21.95 -5.45 12.69
N GLU A 184 -20.67 -5.50 13.06
CA GLU A 184 -20.20 -5.56 14.44
C GLU A 184 -19.87 -4.18 15.04
N ASN A 185 -20.12 -3.10 14.30
CA ASN A 185 -19.75 -1.72 14.65
C ASN A 185 -18.22 -1.52 14.79
N ASN A 186 -17.42 -2.37 14.16
CA ASN A 186 -15.97 -2.22 14.07
C ASN A 186 -15.60 -1.34 12.84
N GLU A 187 -15.82 -0.02 12.95
CA GLU A 187 -15.58 0.89 11.83
C GLU A 187 -14.10 1.00 11.47
N ALA A 188 -13.18 0.82 12.43
CA ALA A 188 -11.74 0.81 12.16
C ALA A 188 -11.32 -0.41 11.31
N GLY A 189 -11.77 -1.60 11.69
CA GLY A 189 -11.57 -2.83 10.90
C GLY A 189 -12.19 -2.73 9.52
N LYS A 190 -13.39 -2.18 9.42
CA LYS A 190 -14.09 -1.92 8.15
C LYS A 190 -13.28 -1.01 7.23
N LEU A 191 -12.72 0.08 7.74
CA LEU A 191 -11.87 0.98 6.99
C LEU A 191 -10.64 0.25 6.45
N GLU A 192 -9.98 -0.51 7.30
CA GLU A 192 -8.78 -1.25 6.91
C GLU A 192 -9.08 -2.31 5.84
N CYS A 193 -10.16 -3.06 5.99
CA CYS A 193 -10.60 -4.02 4.98
C CYS A 193 -10.91 -3.35 3.63
N TYR A 194 -11.52 -2.18 3.63
CA TYR A 194 -11.80 -1.44 2.41
C TYR A 194 -10.55 -0.87 1.75
N ARG A 195 -9.56 -0.40 2.52
CA ARG A 195 -8.23 0.00 2.03
C ARG A 195 -7.54 -1.18 1.34
N ARG A 196 -7.56 -2.37 1.95
CA ARG A 196 -6.98 -3.60 1.39
C ARG A 196 -7.70 -4.03 0.11
N ALA A 197 -9.03 -4.03 0.11
CA ALA A 197 -9.81 -4.32 -1.08
C ALA A 197 -9.45 -3.39 -2.25
N LEU A 198 -9.28 -2.10 -1.97
CA LEU A 198 -8.85 -1.13 -2.98
C LEU A 198 -7.42 -1.39 -3.46
N ALA A 199 -6.49 -1.71 -2.55
CA ALA A 199 -5.09 -1.95 -2.84
C ALA A 199 -4.86 -3.18 -3.73
N VAL A 200 -5.59 -4.29 -3.48
CA VAL A 200 -5.47 -5.51 -4.27
C VAL A 200 -6.26 -5.46 -5.57
N SER A 201 -7.26 -4.56 -5.67
CA SER A 201 -8.17 -4.53 -6.81
C SER A 201 -7.49 -4.11 -8.11
N THR A 202 -7.99 -4.67 -9.21
CA THR A 202 -7.65 -4.30 -10.58
C THR A 202 -8.91 -3.81 -11.30
N PRO A 203 -8.81 -3.16 -12.46
CA PRO A 203 -9.99 -2.84 -13.28
C PRO A 203 -10.82 -4.08 -13.68
N ARG A 204 -10.21 -5.27 -13.67
CA ARG A 204 -10.88 -6.55 -13.95
C ARG A 204 -11.65 -7.08 -12.75
N THR A 205 -11.10 -6.92 -11.54
CA THR A 205 -11.70 -7.44 -10.29
C THR A 205 -12.70 -6.48 -9.66
N LEU A 206 -12.49 -5.17 -9.80
CA LEU A 206 -13.39 -4.14 -9.28
C LEU A 206 -13.74 -3.13 -10.38
N ARG A 207 -14.96 -3.22 -10.89
CA ARG A 207 -15.47 -2.29 -11.91
C ARG A 207 -15.46 -0.85 -11.39
N VAL A 208 -15.35 0.10 -12.31
CA VAL A 208 -15.23 1.52 -11.98
C VAL A 208 -16.38 2.04 -11.10
N GLU A 209 -17.60 1.56 -11.33
CA GLU A 209 -18.78 1.96 -10.54
C GLU A 209 -18.64 1.51 -9.08
N ASN A 210 -18.22 0.25 -8.87
CA ASN A 210 -17.99 -0.30 -7.52
C ASN A 210 -16.77 0.35 -6.84
N LYS A 211 -15.73 0.65 -7.62
CA LYS A 211 -14.55 1.37 -7.12
C LYS A 211 -14.93 2.77 -6.63
N ARG A 212 -15.82 3.47 -7.33
CA ARG A 212 -16.34 4.77 -6.89
C ARG A 212 -17.06 4.67 -5.56
N GLY A 213 -18.03 3.74 -5.43
CA GLY A 213 -18.74 3.53 -4.17
C GLY A 213 -17.82 3.10 -3.02
N LEU A 214 -16.74 2.34 -3.31
CA LEU A 214 -15.75 2.00 -2.29
C LEU A 214 -14.94 3.22 -1.87
N LEU A 215 -14.52 4.07 -2.82
CA LEU A 215 -13.78 5.30 -2.53
C LEU A 215 -14.61 6.31 -1.72
N GLU A 216 -15.91 6.43 -1.97
CA GLU A 216 -16.82 7.23 -1.15
C GLU A 216 -16.86 6.72 0.29
N LYS A 217 -16.99 5.39 0.50
CA LYS A 217 -16.99 4.80 1.84
C LYS A 217 -15.66 4.96 2.57
N ILE A 218 -14.54 4.84 1.85
CA ILE A 218 -13.21 5.10 2.41
C ILE A 218 -13.10 6.58 2.81
N PHE A 219 -13.55 7.51 1.95
CA PHE A 219 -13.56 8.93 2.28
C PHE A 219 -14.34 9.22 3.56
N GLU A 220 -15.57 8.69 3.69
CA GLU A 220 -16.43 8.88 4.87
C GLU A 220 -15.77 8.35 6.15
N LEU A 221 -15.17 7.16 6.09
CA LEU A 221 -14.50 6.54 7.24
C LEU A 221 -13.20 7.26 7.61
N GLU A 222 -12.40 7.67 6.63
CA GLU A 222 -11.19 8.46 6.87
C GLU A 222 -11.52 9.82 7.52
N ASP A 223 -12.59 10.47 7.08
CA ASP A 223 -13.10 11.70 7.68
C ASP A 223 -13.56 11.47 9.12
N GLN A 224 -14.33 10.40 9.36
CA GLN A 224 -14.79 10.03 10.69
C GLN A 224 -13.65 9.83 11.70
N PHE A 225 -12.53 9.28 11.25
CA PHE A 225 -11.35 9.07 12.10
C PHE A 225 -10.38 10.27 12.13
N GLY A 226 -10.71 11.38 11.47
CA GLY A 226 -9.84 12.56 11.40
C GLY A 226 -8.60 12.36 10.50
N HIS A 227 -8.58 11.33 9.67
CA HIS A 227 -7.48 11.05 8.74
C HIS A 227 -7.58 11.93 7.48
N TYR A 228 -7.56 13.25 7.65
CA TYR A 228 -7.95 14.19 6.60
C TYR A 228 -7.10 14.11 5.33
N THR A 229 -5.80 13.86 5.44
CA THR A 229 -4.95 13.67 4.26
C THR A 229 -5.37 12.45 3.44
N ASN A 230 -5.72 11.35 4.11
CA ASN A 230 -6.20 10.13 3.46
C ASN A 230 -7.60 10.34 2.87
N ALA A 231 -8.50 11.04 3.58
CA ALA A 231 -9.82 11.41 3.07
C ALA A 231 -9.71 12.21 1.77
N LEU A 232 -8.89 13.26 1.75
CA LEU A 232 -8.64 14.06 0.54
C LEU A 232 -7.98 13.23 -0.57
N GLN A 233 -7.13 12.26 -0.24
CA GLN A 233 -6.57 11.33 -1.22
C GLN A 233 -7.64 10.41 -1.81
N ALA A 234 -8.54 9.88 -0.99
CA ALA A 234 -9.67 9.08 -1.45
C ALA A 234 -10.60 9.91 -2.36
N PHE A 235 -10.88 11.16 -1.99
CA PHE A 235 -11.66 12.08 -2.81
C PHE A 235 -11.01 12.39 -4.17
N ARG A 236 -9.69 12.66 -4.19
CA ARG A 236 -8.95 12.84 -5.47
C ARG A 236 -9.04 11.59 -6.34
N SER A 237 -8.92 10.40 -5.75
CA SER A 237 -9.06 9.12 -6.45
C SER A 237 -10.48 8.90 -6.97
N LEU A 238 -11.50 9.31 -6.20
CA LEU A 238 -12.90 9.30 -6.59
C LEU A 238 -13.15 10.22 -7.79
N LYS A 239 -12.62 11.45 -7.78
CA LYS A 239 -12.68 12.37 -8.93
C LYS A 239 -12.08 11.76 -10.18
N ALA A 240 -10.89 11.17 -10.06
CA ALA A 240 -10.22 10.50 -11.18
C ALA A 240 -11.03 9.32 -11.73
N ALA A 241 -11.61 8.49 -10.86
CA ALA A 241 -12.45 7.36 -11.25
C ALA A 241 -13.81 7.77 -11.82
N SER A 242 -14.32 8.94 -11.46
CA SER A 242 -15.64 9.42 -11.88
C SER A 242 -15.67 9.94 -13.32
N GLY A 243 -14.55 10.48 -13.83
CA GLY A 243 -14.48 11.02 -15.18
C GLY A 243 -15.51 12.15 -15.38
N LYS A 244 -16.59 11.85 -16.13
CA LYS A 244 -17.71 12.78 -16.40
C LYS A 244 -18.93 12.57 -15.48
N VAL A 245 -18.91 11.55 -14.63
CA VAL A 245 -20.02 11.28 -13.70
C VAL A 245 -19.88 12.21 -12.52
N GLU A 246 -20.96 12.88 -12.15
CA GLU A 246 -20.99 13.80 -11.01
C GLU A 246 -20.72 13.04 -9.70
N ILE A 247 -19.96 13.66 -8.82
CA ILE A 247 -19.74 13.21 -7.46
C ILE A 247 -20.89 13.73 -6.59
N ASN A 248 -21.27 12.97 -5.59
CA ASN A 248 -22.24 13.39 -4.58
C ASN A 248 -21.86 14.78 -4.03
N GLU A 249 -22.80 15.72 -4.05
CA GLU A 249 -22.60 17.11 -3.64
C GLU A 249 -22.17 17.19 -2.16
N GLU A 250 -22.72 16.33 -1.29
CA GLU A 250 -22.37 16.28 0.12
C GLU A 250 -20.90 15.86 0.33
N VAL A 251 -20.44 14.85 -0.42
CA VAL A 251 -19.04 14.40 -0.40
C VAL A 251 -18.10 15.50 -0.90
N ALA A 252 -18.47 16.20 -1.97
CA ALA A 252 -17.67 17.30 -2.51
C ALA A 252 -17.60 18.49 -1.55
N ALA A 253 -18.74 18.86 -0.93
CA ALA A 253 -18.80 19.93 0.07
C ALA A 253 -17.99 19.58 1.32
N ARG A 254 -18.07 18.31 1.78
CA ARG A 254 -17.28 17.87 2.94
C ARG A 254 -15.79 17.87 2.64
N ALA A 255 -15.37 17.45 1.45
CA ALA A 255 -13.97 17.52 1.04
C ALA A 255 -13.42 18.95 1.05
N ALA A 256 -14.21 19.94 0.60
CA ALA A 256 -13.84 21.36 0.68
C ALA A 256 -13.71 21.84 2.15
N GLN A 257 -14.62 21.43 3.03
CA GLN A 257 -14.50 21.74 4.47
C GLN A 257 -13.24 21.12 5.09
N ILE A 258 -12.87 19.89 4.70
CA ILE A 258 -11.63 19.26 5.18
C ILE A 258 -10.41 20.05 4.72
N GLU A 259 -10.37 20.55 3.48
CA GLU A 259 -9.30 21.44 3.00
C GLU A 259 -9.19 22.70 3.88
N GLU A 260 -10.31 23.32 4.23
CA GLU A 260 -10.34 24.47 5.15
C GLU A 260 -9.85 24.11 6.58
N LEU A 261 -10.22 22.93 7.10
CA LEU A 261 -9.75 22.45 8.41
C LEU A 261 -8.23 22.19 8.40
N VAL A 262 -7.70 21.61 7.32
CA VAL A 262 -6.26 21.37 7.17
C VAL A 262 -5.46 22.67 7.17
N ASP A 263 -5.98 23.72 6.54
CA ASP A 263 -5.35 25.05 6.45
C ASP A 263 -5.64 25.94 7.66
N GLY A 264 -6.55 25.54 8.55
CA GLY A 264 -7.01 26.33 9.70
C GLY A 264 -6.06 26.26 10.91
N ASP A 265 -6.46 26.98 11.98
CA ASP A 265 -5.65 27.16 13.21
C ASP A 265 -6.03 26.16 14.32
N GLU A 266 -7.03 25.30 14.13
CA GLU A 266 -7.42 24.30 15.12
C GLU A 266 -6.57 23.04 14.96
N SER A 267 -6.25 22.36 16.07
CA SER A 267 -5.57 21.05 16.02
C SER A 267 -6.44 20.00 15.34
N ILE A 268 -5.83 19.14 14.55
CA ILE A 268 -6.46 17.97 13.93
C ILE A 268 -6.17 16.76 14.81
N VAL A 269 -7.19 16.00 15.16
CA VAL A 269 -7.05 14.76 15.94
C VAL A 269 -7.39 13.58 15.05
N ALA A 270 -6.40 12.76 14.74
CA ALA A 270 -6.56 11.50 14.04
C ALA A 270 -6.57 10.34 15.04
N GLN A 271 -7.66 9.56 15.04
CA GLN A 271 -7.76 8.35 15.86
C GLN A 271 -6.99 7.21 15.21
N ALA A 272 -6.14 6.54 15.96
CA ALA A 272 -5.23 5.53 15.46
C ALA A 272 -5.32 4.22 16.24
N ALA A 273 -5.18 3.11 15.53
CA ALA A 273 -5.00 1.79 16.11
C ALA A 273 -3.85 1.08 15.41
N ILE A 274 -2.95 0.51 16.20
CA ILE A 274 -1.87 -0.33 15.71
C ILE A 274 -2.44 -1.69 15.38
N TYR A 275 -2.11 -2.23 14.23
CA TYR A 275 -2.56 -3.55 13.80
C TYR A 275 -1.45 -4.32 13.11
N ASN A 276 -1.54 -5.66 13.15
CA ASN A 276 -0.66 -6.50 12.36
C ASN A 276 -1.15 -6.50 10.89
N PRO A 277 -0.41 -5.87 9.96
CA PRO A 277 -0.91 -5.62 8.61
C PRO A 277 -1.20 -6.87 7.80
N CYS A 278 -0.52 -7.97 8.09
CA CYS A 278 -0.65 -9.19 7.30
C CYS A 278 -1.13 -10.41 8.11
N ASN A 279 -1.38 -10.26 9.40
CA ASN A 279 -1.56 -11.40 10.30
C ASN A 279 -0.44 -12.45 10.11
N CYS A 280 0.77 -11.99 9.78
CA CYS A 280 1.94 -12.82 9.52
C CYS A 280 2.93 -12.71 10.68
N GLU A 281 3.65 -13.80 10.93
CA GLU A 281 4.64 -13.85 12.01
C GLU A 281 5.84 -12.90 11.79
N ALA A 282 6.02 -12.43 10.55
CA ALA A 282 7.17 -11.62 10.15
C ALA A 282 6.90 -10.10 10.10
N GLY A 283 5.66 -9.66 10.29
CA GLY A 283 5.29 -8.25 10.28
C GLY A 283 5.27 -7.66 11.69
N GLU A 284 5.94 -6.53 11.91
CA GLU A 284 5.79 -5.76 13.14
C GLU A 284 4.47 -5.02 13.09
N PRO A 285 3.59 -5.09 14.12
CA PRO A 285 2.36 -4.33 14.15
C PRO A 285 2.64 -2.83 14.05
N LEU A 286 1.90 -2.15 13.20
CA LEU A 286 2.10 -0.73 12.94
C LEU A 286 0.81 -0.01 12.56
N TRP A 287 0.84 1.30 12.75
CA TRP A 287 -0.06 2.25 12.10
C TRP A 287 0.78 3.20 11.27
N TYR A 288 0.25 3.68 10.14
CA TYR A 288 0.96 4.66 9.34
C TYR A 288 0.02 5.72 8.77
N TYR A 289 0.55 6.94 8.67
CA TYR A 289 -0.21 8.10 8.23
C TYR A 289 0.68 9.12 7.52
N LYS A 290 0.11 9.87 6.60
CA LYS A 290 0.76 11.04 6.01
C LYS A 290 0.18 12.29 6.67
N PRO A 291 0.90 12.96 7.58
CA PRO A 291 0.40 14.16 8.23
C PRO A 291 0.08 15.26 7.22
N ALA A 292 -0.97 16.01 7.48
CA ALA A 292 -1.28 17.25 6.76
C ALA A 292 -0.36 18.39 7.20
N ARG A 293 0.01 18.39 8.47
CA ARG A 293 0.83 19.41 9.12
C ARG A 293 2.17 18.82 9.57
N ARG A 294 3.10 19.70 9.89
CA ARG A 294 4.47 19.29 10.23
C ARG A 294 4.71 19.07 11.70
N THR A 295 3.93 19.71 12.55
CA THR A 295 4.03 19.56 14.01
C THR A 295 2.93 18.65 14.51
N PHE A 296 3.29 17.65 15.30
CA PHE A 296 2.35 16.68 15.85
C PHE A 296 2.78 16.21 17.24
N SER A 297 1.83 15.65 17.97
CA SER A 297 2.05 14.97 19.24
C SER A 297 1.19 13.71 19.33
N PHE A 298 1.42 12.91 20.37
CA PHE A 298 0.64 11.72 20.67
C PHE A 298 -0.16 11.95 21.96
N ALA A 299 -1.42 11.52 21.97
CA ALA A 299 -2.31 11.64 23.10
C ALA A 299 -3.13 10.37 23.32
N ASN A 300 -3.76 10.23 24.47
CA ASN A 300 -4.72 9.17 24.79
C ASN A 300 -4.19 7.76 24.47
N LEU A 301 -2.92 7.48 24.83
CA LEU A 301 -2.28 6.18 24.60
C LEU A 301 -2.98 5.08 25.40
N SER A 302 -3.32 3.96 24.75
CA SER A 302 -3.86 2.75 25.35
C SER A 302 -3.17 1.52 24.79
N GLY A 303 -2.66 0.65 25.66
CA GLY A 303 -1.75 -0.41 25.28
C GLY A 303 -0.31 0.10 25.12
N ASN A 304 0.56 -0.72 24.56
CA ASN A 304 1.96 -0.39 24.36
C ASN A 304 2.14 0.27 22.97
N VAL A 305 2.33 1.59 22.94
CA VAL A 305 2.72 2.37 21.78
C VAL A 305 4.20 2.72 21.96
N GLU A 306 5.09 2.03 21.24
CA GLU A 306 6.51 2.00 21.58
C GLU A 306 7.29 3.16 20.97
N ARG A 307 7.28 3.28 19.66
CA ARG A 307 8.08 4.25 18.90
C ARG A 307 7.38 4.71 17.64
N PHE A 308 7.82 5.83 17.13
CA PHE A 308 7.47 6.24 15.78
C PHE A 308 8.73 6.37 14.91
N GLU A 309 8.50 6.26 13.59
CA GLU A 309 9.49 6.55 12.56
C GLU A 309 8.87 7.49 11.53
N ALA A 310 9.50 8.64 11.30
CA ALA A 310 9.14 9.53 10.21
C ALA A 310 10.07 9.27 9.01
N ARG A 311 9.51 8.80 7.91
CA ARG A 311 10.19 8.56 6.62
C ARG A 311 9.85 9.71 5.68
N CYS A 312 10.85 10.54 5.40
CA CYS A 312 10.73 11.72 4.55
C CYS A 312 11.54 11.56 3.26
N GLU A 313 11.35 12.48 2.30
CA GLU A 313 12.09 12.48 1.03
C GLU A 313 13.60 12.67 1.22
N LYS A 314 14.04 13.35 2.28
CA LYS A 314 15.46 13.68 2.47
C LYS A 314 15.99 13.33 3.85
N GLN A 315 15.16 12.74 4.71
CA GLN A 315 15.53 12.43 6.10
C GLN A 315 14.67 11.33 6.67
N ARG A 316 15.24 10.57 7.60
CA ARG A 316 14.53 9.57 8.40
C ARG A 316 14.83 9.84 9.88
N VAL A 317 13.78 9.78 10.69
CA VAL A 317 13.85 10.03 12.13
C VAL A 317 13.09 8.96 12.88
N GLN A 318 13.63 8.50 13.98
CA GLN A 318 12.99 7.54 14.87
C GLN A 318 13.11 8.01 16.31
N ALA A 319 12.02 7.91 17.07
CA ALA A 319 12.00 8.24 18.49
C ALA A 319 10.96 7.41 19.26
N PRO A 320 11.10 7.26 20.58
CA PRO A 320 10.05 6.69 21.41
C PRO A 320 8.80 7.56 21.38
N VAL A 321 7.62 6.94 21.53
CA VAL A 321 6.36 7.68 21.67
C VAL A 321 6.20 8.11 23.12
N GLU A 322 6.08 9.41 23.34
CA GLU A 322 5.81 10.03 24.62
C GLU A 322 4.59 10.92 24.51
N ALA A 323 3.58 10.69 25.39
CA ALA A 323 2.35 11.48 25.37
C ALA A 323 2.63 12.95 25.65
N GLY A 324 2.05 13.84 24.82
CA GLY A 324 2.15 15.29 24.95
C GLY A 324 3.47 15.90 24.49
N THR A 325 4.46 15.09 24.06
CA THR A 325 5.67 15.61 23.44
C THR A 325 5.39 16.02 22.00
N GLU A 326 5.68 17.28 21.65
CA GLU A 326 5.54 17.78 20.29
C GLU A 326 6.77 17.50 19.44
N TRP A 327 6.54 17.08 18.22
CA TRP A 327 7.56 16.78 17.22
C TRP A 327 7.32 17.63 15.98
N THR A 328 8.36 18.25 15.45
CA THR A 328 8.25 19.04 14.22
C THR A 328 9.11 18.44 13.12
N LEU A 329 8.51 18.13 11.99
CA LEU A 329 9.19 17.70 10.77
C LEU A 329 9.67 18.92 9.99
N ALA A 330 10.97 19.09 9.87
CA ALA A 330 11.55 20.25 9.20
C ALA A 330 11.08 20.36 7.74
N PRO A 331 10.75 21.57 7.25
CA PRO A 331 10.28 21.77 5.87
C PRO A 331 11.23 21.26 4.80
N GLU A 332 12.52 21.35 5.03
CA GLU A 332 13.59 20.90 4.13
C GLU A 332 13.63 19.38 3.94
N TRP A 333 13.01 18.60 4.82
CA TRP A 333 12.94 17.14 4.69
C TRP A 333 11.97 16.67 3.59
N GLY A 334 11.16 17.57 3.04
CA GLY A 334 10.18 17.26 2.01
C GLY A 334 8.92 16.63 2.58
N SER A 335 8.24 15.79 1.78
CA SER A 335 7.05 15.06 2.21
C SER A 335 7.45 13.91 3.14
N CYS A 336 6.70 13.74 4.23
CA CYS A 336 6.96 12.70 5.22
C CYS A 336 5.75 11.78 5.41
N ARG A 337 6.02 10.57 5.85
CA ARG A 337 5.03 9.62 6.38
C ARG A 337 5.48 9.16 7.75
N VAL A 338 4.58 9.14 8.71
CA VAL A 338 4.83 8.68 10.07
C VAL A 338 4.33 7.24 10.20
N PHE A 339 5.17 6.38 10.74
CA PHE A 339 4.88 5.02 11.13
C PHE A 339 4.95 4.94 12.64
N VAL A 340 3.99 4.29 13.28
CA VAL A 340 3.96 4.10 14.73
C VAL A 340 3.90 2.61 15.01
N PHE A 341 4.78 2.12 15.86
CA PHE A 341 4.96 0.71 16.19
C PHE A 341 4.60 0.45 17.65
N GLY A 342 4.11 -0.75 17.93
CA GLY A 342 3.72 -1.16 19.25
C GLY A 342 2.96 -2.49 19.22
N ASP A 343 2.22 -2.80 20.27
CA ASP A 343 1.44 -4.04 20.34
C ASP A 343 0.21 -3.96 19.45
N ASP A 344 -0.16 -5.09 18.86
CA ASP A 344 -1.40 -5.22 18.08
C ASP A 344 -2.61 -4.88 18.94
N GLY A 345 -3.49 -4.01 18.43
CA GLY A 345 -4.65 -3.48 19.14
C GLY A 345 -4.38 -2.29 20.07
N ALA A 346 -3.12 -1.83 20.20
CA ALA A 346 -2.85 -0.57 20.90
C ALA A 346 -3.44 0.62 20.15
N THR A 347 -3.97 1.60 20.89
CA THR A 347 -4.64 2.77 20.30
C THR A 347 -4.05 4.07 20.84
N PHE A 348 -4.19 5.14 20.04
CA PHE A 348 -3.74 6.49 20.42
C PHE A 348 -4.44 7.54 19.56
N GLU A 349 -4.28 8.78 19.96
CA GLU A 349 -4.61 9.94 19.13
C GLU A 349 -3.31 10.55 18.58
N PHE A 350 -3.28 10.77 17.26
CA PHE A 350 -2.25 11.52 16.58
C PHE A 350 -2.76 12.95 16.38
N VAL A 351 -2.17 13.91 17.09
CA VAL A 351 -2.65 15.30 17.13
C VAL A 351 -1.72 16.15 16.25
N GLU A 352 -2.25 16.71 15.17
CA GLU A 352 -1.52 17.64 14.32
C GLU A 352 -1.78 19.08 14.76
N HIS A 353 -0.72 19.84 15.02
CA HIS A 353 -0.80 21.23 15.50
C HIS A 353 -0.71 22.24 14.35
N PRO A 354 -1.35 23.41 14.45
CA PRO A 354 -1.23 24.46 13.47
C PRO A 354 0.21 25.01 13.38
N ALA A 355 0.58 25.55 12.24
CA ALA A 355 1.87 26.21 12.08
C ALA A 355 1.93 27.45 12.99
N GLY A 356 2.89 27.53 13.91
CA GLY A 356 3.08 28.67 14.81
C GLY A 356 2.68 28.44 16.28
N ALA A 357 2.34 27.22 16.68
CA ALA A 357 2.14 26.87 18.12
C ALA A 357 3.48 26.82 18.90
N GLU A 358 4.42 27.70 18.59
CA GLU A 358 5.83 27.58 19.04
C GLU A 358 6.10 28.02 20.49
N ASP A 359 5.13 28.51 21.26
CA ASP A 359 5.53 29.30 22.43
C ASP A 359 5.47 28.64 23.82
N ASP A 360 4.92 27.44 24.04
CA ASP A 360 4.79 26.91 25.42
C ASP A 360 5.03 25.39 25.63
N ALA A 361 5.37 24.60 24.63
CA ALA A 361 5.65 23.17 24.81
C ALA A 361 7.13 22.84 24.56
N PRO A 362 7.71 21.82 25.26
CA PRO A 362 9.05 21.36 24.95
C PRO A 362 9.09 20.73 23.55
N THR A 363 9.44 21.53 22.57
CA THR A 363 9.64 21.06 21.20
C THR A 363 10.89 20.18 21.18
N ALA A 364 10.73 18.86 21.08
CA ALA A 364 11.85 17.99 20.81
C ALA A 364 12.28 18.21 19.36
N VAL A 365 13.24 19.12 19.17
CA VAL A 365 13.93 19.26 17.90
C VAL A 365 14.75 17.98 17.72
N VAL A 366 14.44 17.19 16.70
CA VAL A 366 15.26 16.02 16.37
C VAL A 366 16.59 16.55 15.84
N ASN A 367 17.58 16.62 16.72
CA ASN A 367 18.97 16.89 16.35
C ASN A 367 19.61 15.57 15.89
N ASP A 368 20.55 15.65 14.98
CA ASP A 368 21.32 14.51 14.43
C ASP A 368 21.99 13.62 15.52
N ASP A 369 22.13 14.12 16.77
CA ASP A 369 22.71 13.39 17.89
C ASP A 369 21.87 12.20 18.39
N VAL A 370 20.57 12.15 18.12
CA VAL A 370 19.69 11.02 18.50
C VAL A 370 19.91 9.82 17.57
N LEU A 371 20.37 10.06 16.35
CA LEU A 371 20.62 9.02 15.34
C LEU A 371 21.82 8.11 15.66
N ASP A 372 22.78 8.58 16.46
CA ASP A 372 24.02 7.83 16.77
C ASP A 372 23.82 6.75 17.86
N GLN A 373 22.75 6.81 18.65
CA GLN A 373 22.49 5.83 19.70
C GLN A 373 21.81 4.55 19.21
N GLY A 374 20.96 4.62 18.17
CA GLY A 374 20.28 3.45 17.58
C GLY A 374 21.22 2.53 16.79
N ASN A 375 22.34 3.05 16.28
CA ASN A 375 23.25 2.30 15.40
C ASN A 375 24.35 1.53 16.16
N ARG A 376 24.48 1.69 17.47
CA ARG A 376 25.46 0.97 18.29
C ARG A 376 24.97 -0.38 18.83
N GLY A 377 23.68 -0.66 18.77
CA GLY A 377 23.07 -1.90 19.28
C GLY A 377 23.13 -3.09 18.32
N GLN A 378 23.43 -2.89 17.03
CA GLN A 378 23.45 -3.96 16.02
C GLN A 378 24.83 -4.47 15.62
N ARG A 379 25.90 -4.11 16.35
CA ARG A 379 27.24 -4.67 16.16
C ARG A 379 27.71 -5.39 17.43
N SER A 380 27.15 -6.55 17.67
CA SER A 380 27.75 -7.55 18.56
C SER A 380 27.34 -8.95 18.11
#